data_2477f15dd1ff8bd2cc1aeebc6c986435
#
_entry.id   2477f15dd1ff8bd2cc1aeebc6c986435
#
_cell.length_a   1.000
_cell.length_b   1.000
_cell.length_c   1.000
_cell.angle_alpha   90.00
_cell.angle_beta   90.00
_cell.angle_gamma   90.00
#
_symmetry.space_group_name_H-M   'P 1'
#
loop_
_entity.id
_entity.type
_entity.pdbx_description
1 polymer ?
#
loop_
_entity_poly.entity_id
_entity_poly.type
_entity_poly.pdbx_seq_one_letter_code
_entity_poly.pdbx_strand_id
1 'polypeptide(L)'
;MLRITTDESPQAFTLRLEGRLYGPWIEVLALCWNSVLAGSEKRRLCVDLNGVTFVDAQGKAQLAEMYAQGAELLCTDIETKALVAEIVGRK
;
A
#
# COMPACT_ATOMS: atom_id res chain seq x y z
N MET A 1 -7.23 11.40 7.81
CA MET A 1 -6.56 10.47 8.74
C MET A 1 -6.37 9.12 8.08
N LEU A 2 -5.23 8.51 8.26
CA LEU A 2 -4.92 7.21 7.71
C LEU A 2 -4.61 6.23 8.84
N ARG A 3 -5.23 5.06 8.77
CA ARG A 3 -4.96 4.00 9.73
C ARG A 3 -4.17 2.89 9.02
N ILE A 4 -3.06 2.52 9.61
CA ILE A 4 -2.21 1.45 9.07
C ILE A 4 -2.18 0.32 10.08
N THR A 5 -2.61 -0.87 9.63
CA THR A 5 -2.59 -2.07 10.45
C THR A 5 -1.66 -3.08 9.79
N THR A 6 -0.81 -3.72 10.57
CA THR A 6 0.10 -4.74 10.05
C THR A 6 -0.42 -6.11 10.43
N ASP A 7 -0.35 -7.04 9.48
CA ASP A 7 -0.79 -8.41 9.66
C ASP A 7 0.33 -9.31 9.17
N GLU A 8 0.87 -10.13 10.04
CA GLU A 8 2.04 -10.92 9.74
C GLU A 8 1.73 -12.42 9.81
N SER A 9 2.10 -13.14 8.76
CA SER A 9 2.04 -14.59 8.74
C SER A 9 3.38 -15.15 8.27
N PRO A 10 3.62 -16.45 8.40
CA PRO A 10 4.88 -17.04 7.94
C PRO A 10 5.13 -16.87 6.44
N GLN A 11 4.07 -16.76 5.63
CA GLN A 11 4.20 -16.65 4.19
C GLN A 11 4.06 -15.22 3.66
N ALA A 12 3.44 -14.34 4.43
CA ALA A 12 3.11 -13.01 3.92
C ALA A 12 3.08 -11.96 5.01
N PHE A 13 3.35 -10.74 4.62
CA PHE A 13 3.22 -9.57 5.48
C PHE A 13 2.25 -8.61 4.79
N THR A 14 1.17 -8.26 5.47
CA THR A 14 0.14 -7.41 4.89
C THR A 14 0.02 -6.08 5.63
N LEU A 15 0.07 -4.99 4.89
CA LEU A 15 -0.24 -3.66 5.40
C LEU A 15 -1.68 -3.35 5.00
N ARG A 16 -2.54 -3.17 5.98
CA ARG A 16 -3.93 -2.78 5.75
C ARG A 16 -4.06 -1.29 5.95
N LEU A 17 -4.48 -0.59 4.91
CA LEU A 17 -4.65 0.84 4.94
C LEU A 17 -6.14 1.19 4.99
N GLU A 18 -6.51 2.13 5.86
CA GLU A 18 -7.88 2.59 5.99
C GLU A 18 -7.90 4.10 6.10
N GLY A 19 -8.82 4.74 5.37
CA GLY A 19 -9.01 6.18 5.42
C GLY A 19 -8.43 6.89 4.22
N ARG A 20 -7.80 8.04 4.44
CA ARG A 20 -7.32 8.90 3.37
C ARG A 20 -5.79 8.92 3.32
N LEU A 21 -5.26 8.60 2.16
CA LEU A 21 -3.83 8.62 1.92
C LEU A 21 -3.45 9.92 1.24
N TYR A 22 -3.02 10.90 2.03
CA TYR A 22 -2.65 12.23 1.54
C TYR A 22 -1.73 12.93 2.53
N GLY A 23 -1.04 13.96 2.05
CA GLY A 23 -0.24 14.85 2.89
C GLY A 23 0.78 14.11 3.76
N PRO A 24 0.84 14.44 5.06
CA PRO A 24 1.85 13.84 5.94
C PRO A 24 1.68 12.34 6.16
N TRP A 25 0.49 11.79 5.86
CA TRP A 25 0.26 10.36 6.02
C TRP A 25 1.06 9.52 5.02
N ILE A 26 1.42 10.12 3.88
CA ILE A 26 2.24 9.44 2.88
C ILE A 26 3.61 9.14 3.45
N GLU A 27 4.17 10.08 4.19
CA GLU A 27 5.47 9.90 4.83
C GLU A 27 5.41 8.80 5.90
N VAL A 28 4.32 8.77 6.66
CA VAL A 28 4.09 7.71 7.65
C VAL A 28 4.04 6.35 6.98
N LEU A 29 3.33 6.25 5.87
CA LEU A 29 3.26 5.00 5.11
C LEU A 29 4.62 4.59 4.58
N ALA A 30 5.39 5.55 4.06
CA ALA A 30 6.73 5.27 3.53
C ALA A 30 7.65 4.70 4.62
N LEU A 31 7.59 5.26 5.82
CA LEU A 31 8.39 4.77 6.95
C LEU A 31 7.98 3.34 7.34
N CYS A 32 6.68 3.09 7.40
CA CYS A 32 6.18 1.75 7.70
C CYS A 32 6.62 0.75 6.63
N TRP A 33 6.52 1.13 5.37
CA TRP A 33 6.91 0.27 4.25
C TRP A 33 8.40 -0.07 4.30
N ASN A 34 9.24 0.92 4.54
CA ASN A 34 10.68 0.69 4.63
C ASN A 34 11.03 -0.26 5.76
N SER A 35 10.34 -0.14 6.89
CA SER A 35 10.52 -1.04 8.02
C SER A 35 10.12 -2.47 7.65
N VAL A 36 9.01 -2.63 6.94
CA VAL A 36 8.53 -3.94 6.49
C VAL A 36 9.51 -4.56 5.50
N LEU A 37 10.01 -3.77 4.54
CA LEU A 37 10.99 -4.26 3.58
C LEU A 37 12.24 -4.79 4.27
N ALA A 38 12.73 -4.07 5.27
CA ALA A 38 13.94 -4.45 5.97
C ALA A 38 13.79 -5.77 6.71
N GLY A 39 12.59 -6.07 7.22
CA GLY A 39 12.35 -7.25 8.02
C GLY A 39 11.62 -8.38 7.32
N SER A 40 11.23 -8.21 6.06
CA SER A 40 10.36 -9.17 5.39
C SER A 40 11.08 -10.43 4.88
N GLU A 41 12.35 -10.31 4.60
CA GLU A 41 13.13 -11.38 3.97
C GLU A 41 12.46 -11.91 2.72
N LYS A 42 12.00 -13.15 2.69
CA LYS A 42 11.42 -13.75 1.48
C LYS A 42 9.90 -13.83 1.53
N ARG A 43 9.26 -13.13 2.45
CA ARG A 43 7.81 -13.14 2.53
C ARG A 43 7.18 -12.32 1.43
N ARG A 44 5.96 -12.68 1.06
CA ARG A 44 5.14 -11.85 0.18
C ARG A 44 4.76 -10.58 0.91
N LEU A 45 4.85 -9.46 0.21
CA LEU A 45 4.47 -8.17 0.76
C LEU A 45 3.17 -7.73 0.09
N CYS A 46 2.13 -7.57 0.88
CA CYS A 46 0.81 -7.21 0.40
C CYS A 46 0.36 -5.88 1.02
N VAL A 47 -0.34 -5.08 0.24
CA VAL A 47 -0.94 -3.83 0.72
C VAL A 47 -2.43 -3.91 0.44
N ASP A 48 -3.23 -3.95 1.49
CA ASP A 48 -4.68 -4.03 1.40
C ASP A 48 -5.26 -2.63 1.36
N LEU A 49 -5.88 -2.28 0.23
CA LEU A 49 -6.43 -0.96 -0.01
C LEU A 49 -7.95 -0.90 0.11
N ASN A 50 -8.58 -1.97 0.59
CA ASN A 50 -10.04 -2.05 0.67
C ASN A 50 -10.67 -0.97 1.55
N GLY A 51 -9.96 -0.48 2.56
CA GLY A 51 -10.45 0.57 3.43
C GLY A 51 -10.05 1.99 3.03
N VAL A 52 -9.34 2.15 1.92
CA VAL A 52 -8.88 3.46 1.48
C VAL A 52 -9.98 4.18 0.73
N THR A 53 -10.27 5.42 1.14
CA THR A 53 -11.35 6.22 0.58
C THR A 53 -10.86 7.36 -0.30
N PHE A 54 -9.59 7.69 -0.22
CA PHE A 54 -9.02 8.78 -1.00
C PHE A 54 -7.50 8.63 -1.10
N VAL A 55 -6.96 8.91 -2.28
CA VAL A 55 -5.51 8.91 -2.51
C VAL A 55 -5.19 10.12 -3.39
N ASP A 56 -4.28 10.99 -2.94
CA ASP A 56 -3.83 12.11 -3.75
C ASP A 56 -2.72 11.67 -4.71
N ALA A 57 -2.21 12.61 -5.51
CA ALA A 57 -1.19 12.30 -6.51
C ALA A 57 0.09 11.74 -5.90
N GLN A 58 0.49 12.27 -4.75
CA GLN A 58 1.68 11.79 -4.06
C GLN A 58 1.44 10.42 -3.44
N GLY A 59 0.22 10.16 -2.97
CA GLY A 59 -0.16 8.85 -2.48
C GLY A 59 -0.09 7.80 -3.57
N LYS A 60 -0.55 8.14 -4.78
CA LYS A 60 -0.44 7.25 -5.93
C LYS A 60 1.02 6.95 -6.25
N ALA A 61 1.88 7.96 -6.21
CA ALA A 61 3.31 7.79 -6.48
C ALA A 61 3.93 6.87 -5.44
N GLN A 62 3.55 7.02 -4.17
CA GLN A 62 4.07 6.16 -3.10
C GLN A 62 3.63 4.71 -3.30
N LEU A 63 2.36 4.49 -3.65
CA LEU A 63 1.87 3.14 -3.90
C LEU A 63 2.54 2.53 -5.13
N ALA A 64 2.79 3.33 -6.16
CA ALA A 64 3.49 2.86 -7.36
C ALA A 64 4.91 2.42 -7.03
N GLU A 65 5.60 3.16 -6.16
CA GLU A 65 6.94 2.80 -5.73
C GLU A 65 6.94 1.50 -4.93
N MET A 66 5.97 1.36 -4.02
CA MET A 66 5.82 0.12 -3.25
C MET A 66 5.58 -1.06 -4.19
N TYR A 67 4.72 -0.88 -5.19
CA TYR A 67 4.46 -1.92 -6.18
C TYR A 67 5.73 -2.27 -6.96
N ALA A 68 6.51 -1.28 -7.35
CA ALA A 68 7.77 -1.51 -8.07
C ALA A 68 8.78 -2.27 -7.20
N GLN A 69 8.68 -2.16 -5.90
CA GLN A 69 9.56 -2.86 -4.96
C GLN A 69 9.04 -4.25 -4.57
N GLY A 70 7.95 -4.68 -5.19
CA GLY A 70 7.44 -6.03 -5.01
C GLY A 70 6.14 -6.17 -4.23
N ALA A 71 5.50 -5.07 -3.84
CA ALA A 71 4.25 -5.14 -3.11
C ALA A 71 3.10 -5.59 -4.02
N GLU A 72 2.22 -6.43 -3.49
CA GLU A 72 0.98 -6.78 -4.16
C GLU A 72 -0.12 -5.87 -3.62
N LEU A 73 -0.79 -5.15 -4.51
CA LEU A 73 -1.86 -4.25 -4.13
C LEU A 73 -3.19 -4.99 -4.19
N LEU A 74 -3.87 -5.10 -3.05
CA LEU A 74 -5.11 -5.86 -2.92
C LEU A 74 -6.31 -4.91 -2.80
N CYS A 75 -7.31 -5.12 -3.61
CA CYS A 75 -8.56 -4.36 -3.53
C CYS A 75 -9.71 -5.15 -4.14
N THR A 76 -10.91 -4.93 -3.60
CA THR A 76 -12.13 -5.53 -4.14
C THR A 76 -13.12 -4.45 -4.57
N ASP A 77 -12.93 -3.22 -4.10
CA ASP A 77 -13.77 -2.09 -4.43
C ASP A 77 -13.50 -1.59 -5.86
N ILE A 78 -14.56 -1.27 -6.60
CA ILE A 78 -14.44 -0.85 -8.00
C ILE A 78 -13.60 0.41 -8.15
N GLU A 79 -13.82 1.40 -7.29
CA GLU A 79 -13.06 2.65 -7.34
C GLU A 79 -11.58 2.42 -7.05
N THR A 80 -11.30 1.62 -6.05
CA THR A 80 -9.93 1.29 -5.69
C THR A 80 -9.27 0.42 -6.76
N LYS A 81 -10.05 -0.47 -7.40
CA LYS A 81 -9.52 -1.28 -8.51
C LYS A 81 -9.09 -0.40 -9.68
N ALA A 82 -9.85 0.64 -9.98
CA ALA A 82 -9.49 1.58 -11.03
C ALA A 82 -8.16 2.27 -10.71
N LEU A 83 -7.98 2.68 -9.46
CA LEU A 83 -6.74 3.28 -8.98
C LEU A 83 -5.58 2.31 -9.12
N VAL A 84 -5.76 1.08 -8.68
CA VAL A 84 -4.72 0.05 -8.74
C VAL A 84 -4.37 -0.25 -10.19
N ALA A 85 -5.35 -0.34 -11.08
CA ALA A 85 -5.11 -0.58 -12.50
C ALA A 85 -4.26 0.55 -13.11
N GLU A 86 -4.53 1.78 -12.70
CA GLU A 86 -3.74 2.93 -13.14
C GLU A 86 -2.29 2.83 -12.68
N ILE A 87 -2.08 2.44 -11.43
CA ILE A 87 -0.74 2.28 -10.86
C ILE A 87 0.00 1.13 -11.54
N VAL A 88 -0.64 -0.03 -11.65
CA VAL A 88 -0.03 -1.24 -12.20
C VAL A 88 0.22 -1.13 -13.69
N GLY A 89 -0.69 -0.49 -14.42
CA GLY A 89 -0.54 -0.29 -15.86
C GLY A 89 0.48 0.77 -16.24
N ARG A 90 1.01 1.47 -15.28
CA ARG A 90 1.98 2.54 -15.50
C ARG A 90 3.38 1.97 -15.64
N LYS A 91 4.03 2.32 -16.72
CA LYS A 91 5.39 1.82 -16.98
C LYS A 91 6.36 2.92 -17.25
#